data_e81c760c6e47d19b501f999b27277258
#
_entry.id   e81c760c6e47d19b501f999b27277258
#
_cell.length_a   1.000
_cell.length_b   1.000
_cell.length_c   1.000
_cell.angle_alpha   90.00
_cell.angle_beta   90.00
_cell.angle_gamma   90.00
#
_symmetry.space_group_name_H-M   'P 1'
#
loop_
_entity.id
_entity.type
_entity.pdbx_description
1 polymer ?
#
loop_
_entity_poly.entity_id
_entity_poly.type
_entity_poly.pdbx_seq_one_letter_code
_entity_poly.pdbx_strand_id
1 'polypeptide(L)' 'MSMLAATILLAQLHCSSNARGTVDCYDAQKGGAPVLKVEPNPFGGYDLRQSDGKLVRCERKASGETECRVLQEGQKR' A
#
# COMPACT_ATOMS: atom_id res chain seq x y z
N MET A 1 27.41 -15.67 3.96
CA MET A 1 26.79 -16.37 2.86
C MET A 1 25.30 -16.39 2.91
N SER A 2 24.71 -16.28 4.05
CA SER A 2 23.27 -16.39 4.18
C SER A 2 22.54 -15.09 4.02
N MET A 3 23.23 -14.06 3.59
CA MET A 3 22.61 -12.76 3.46
C MET A 3 21.57 -12.69 2.35
N LEU A 4 21.68 -13.58 1.40
CA LEU A 4 20.76 -13.56 0.28
C LEU A 4 19.33 -13.92 0.67
N ALA A 5 19.18 -14.68 1.72
CA ALA A 5 17.85 -15.13 2.11
C ALA A 5 16.95 -13.99 2.57
N ALA A 6 17.53 -12.98 3.19
CA ALA A 6 16.74 -11.87 3.70
C ALA A 6 16.15 -11.01 2.59
N THR A 7 16.83 -10.92 1.47
CA THR A 7 16.38 -10.07 0.38
C THR A 7 15.18 -10.64 -0.35
N ILE A 8 15.06 -11.94 -0.37
CA ILE A 8 14.01 -12.59 -1.14
C ILE A 8 12.62 -12.27 -0.61
N LEU A 9 12.50 -12.06 0.68
CA LEU A 9 11.19 -11.82 1.28
C LEU A 9 10.53 -10.55 0.77
N LEU A 10 11.33 -9.57 0.40
CA LEU A 10 10.80 -8.30 -0.06
C LEU A 10 10.27 -8.37 -1.49
N ALA A 11 10.61 -9.42 -2.21
CA ALA A 11 10.22 -9.53 -3.60
C ALA A 11 8.89 -10.26 -3.79
N GLN A 12 8.16 -10.52 -2.72
CA GLN A 12 6.94 -11.31 -2.81
C GLN A 12 5.70 -10.50 -3.13
N LEU A 13 5.80 -9.19 -3.10
CA LEU A 13 4.65 -8.34 -3.33
C LEU A 13 4.51 -8.01 -4.80
N HIS A 14 3.33 -8.26 -5.36
CA HIS A 14 3.03 -7.97 -6.75
C HIS A 14 1.93 -6.95 -6.83
N CYS A 15 2.16 -5.85 -7.51
CA CYS A 15 1.20 -4.77 -7.62
C CYS A 15 0.80 -4.59 -9.07
N SER A 16 -0.48 -4.35 -9.30
CA SER A 16 -0.98 -4.07 -10.63
C SER A 16 -2.08 -3.01 -10.55
N SER A 17 -2.17 -2.20 -11.59
CA SER A 17 -3.18 -1.16 -11.63
C SER A 17 -4.37 -1.62 -12.46
N ASN A 18 -5.55 -1.13 -12.10
CA ASN A 18 -6.74 -1.45 -12.86
C ASN A 18 -7.22 -0.21 -13.61
N ALA A 19 -8.33 -0.36 -14.34
CA ALA A 19 -8.82 0.70 -15.21
C ALA A 19 -9.29 1.94 -14.43
N ARG A 20 -9.55 1.79 -13.15
CA ARG A 20 -10.00 2.92 -12.33
C ARG A 20 -8.86 3.73 -11.75
N GLY A 21 -7.64 3.34 -12.00
CA GLY A 21 -6.49 4.02 -11.41
C GLY A 21 -6.12 3.51 -10.03
N THR A 22 -6.77 2.47 -9.58
CA THR A 22 -6.45 1.84 -8.29
C THR A 22 -5.35 0.81 -8.50
N VAL A 23 -4.42 0.75 -7.56
CA VAL A 23 -3.35 -0.24 -7.59
C VAL A 23 -3.60 -1.24 -6.49
N ASP A 24 -3.65 -2.51 -6.86
CA ASP A 24 -3.81 -3.60 -5.90
C ASP A 24 -2.51 -4.37 -5.80
N CYS A 25 -2.05 -4.58 -4.57
CA CYS A 25 -0.81 -5.30 -4.32
C CYS A 25 -1.14 -6.61 -3.61
N TYR A 26 -0.58 -7.69 -4.12
CA TYR A 26 -0.85 -9.03 -3.62
C TYR A 26 0.42 -9.66 -3.08
N ASP A 27 0.25 -10.45 -2.05
CA ASP A 27 1.35 -11.23 -1.52
C ASP A 27 1.38 -12.57 -2.25
N ALA A 28 2.45 -12.80 -3.00
CA ALA A 28 2.54 -14.00 -3.83
C ALA A 28 2.48 -15.28 -3.02
N GLN A 29 2.94 -15.23 -1.79
CA GLN A 29 2.96 -16.44 -0.96
C GLN A 29 1.60 -16.74 -0.36
N LYS A 30 0.86 -15.69 -0.04
CA LYS A 30 -0.45 -15.91 0.59
C LYS A 30 -1.55 -16.11 -0.44
N GLY A 31 -1.45 -15.42 -1.56
CA GLY A 31 -2.52 -15.47 -2.53
C GLY A 31 -3.78 -14.80 -2.01
N GLY A 32 -4.86 -14.95 -2.73
CA GLY A 32 -6.15 -14.44 -2.29
C GLY A 32 -6.30 -12.96 -2.48
N ALA A 33 -6.92 -12.29 -1.52
CA ALA A 33 -7.25 -10.87 -1.62
C ALA A 33 -6.00 -10.01 -1.54
N PRO A 34 -6.06 -8.78 -2.09
CA PRO A 34 -4.90 -7.89 -2.01
C PRO A 34 -4.59 -7.51 -0.58
N VAL A 35 -3.28 -7.39 -0.28
CA VAL A 35 -2.84 -6.98 1.05
C VAL A 35 -2.71 -5.48 1.14
N LEU A 36 -2.69 -4.78 0.02
CA LEU A 36 -2.58 -3.34 -0.02
C LEU A 36 -3.31 -2.82 -1.23
N LYS A 37 -4.13 -1.79 -1.03
CA LYS A 37 -4.79 -1.08 -2.12
C LYS A 37 -4.39 0.38 -2.09
N VAL A 38 -4.03 0.91 -3.24
CA VAL A 38 -3.68 2.32 -3.37
C VAL A 38 -4.72 2.96 -4.28
N GLU A 39 -5.48 3.91 -3.74
CA GLU A 39 -6.54 4.57 -4.48
C GLU A 39 -6.28 6.08 -4.54
N PRO A 40 -6.52 6.72 -5.69
CA PRO A 40 -6.41 8.17 -5.73
C PRO A 40 -7.51 8.81 -4.90
N ASN A 41 -7.18 9.93 -4.24
CA ASN A 41 -8.16 10.64 -3.45
C ASN A 41 -8.37 12.04 -4.02
N PRO A 42 -9.45 12.73 -3.58
CA PRO A 42 -9.76 14.06 -4.15
C PRO A 42 -8.81 15.17 -3.69
N PHE A 43 -7.84 14.85 -2.84
CA PHE A 43 -6.90 15.85 -2.33
C PHE A 43 -5.57 15.82 -3.07
N GLY A 44 -5.54 15.18 -4.24
CA GLY A 44 -4.34 15.15 -5.06
C GLY A 44 -3.33 14.11 -4.68
N GLY A 45 -3.69 13.19 -3.80
CA GLY A 45 -2.79 12.14 -3.37
C GLY A 45 -3.44 10.77 -3.46
N TYR A 46 -3.09 9.91 -2.52
CA TYR A 46 -3.55 8.53 -2.53
C TYR A 46 -3.94 8.07 -1.14
N ASP A 47 -4.89 7.16 -1.11
CA ASP A 47 -5.27 6.46 0.11
C ASP A 47 -4.69 5.05 0.03
N LEU A 48 -4.03 4.63 1.10
CA LEU A 48 -3.42 3.32 1.19
C LEU A 48 -4.22 2.49 2.19
N ARG A 49 -4.85 1.44 1.70
CA ARG A 49 -5.64 0.54 2.55
C ARG A 49 -4.93 -0.77 2.68
N GLN A 50 -4.68 -1.20 3.90
CA GLN A 50 -4.05 -2.47 4.16
C GLN A 50 -5.09 -3.50 4.55
N SER A 51 -4.76 -4.77 4.35
CA SER A 51 -5.70 -5.84 4.62
C SER A 51 -6.04 -5.96 6.10
N ASP A 52 -5.20 -5.42 6.99
CA ASP A 52 -5.48 -5.43 8.42
C ASP A 52 -6.38 -4.28 8.86
N GLY A 53 -6.81 -3.44 7.91
CA GLY A 53 -7.70 -2.34 8.22
C GLY A 53 -7.01 -1.00 8.36
N LYS A 54 -5.70 -0.96 8.30
CA LYS A 54 -4.99 0.30 8.43
C LYS A 54 -5.25 1.16 7.20
N LEU A 55 -5.51 2.45 7.44
CA LEU A 55 -5.76 3.40 6.37
C LEU A 55 -4.82 4.59 6.52
N VAL A 56 -4.04 4.85 5.48
CA VAL A 56 -3.11 5.96 5.44
C VAL A 56 -3.53 6.85 4.28
N ARG A 57 -3.63 8.15 4.54
CA ARG A 57 -3.97 9.12 3.50
C ARG A 57 -2.78 10.00 3.20
N CYS A 58 -2.46 10.11 1.92
CA CYS A 58 -1.38 10.96 1.44
C CYS A 58 -1.98 12.08 0.63
N GLU A 59 -1.64 13.31 1.00
CA GLU A 59 -2.17 14.51 0.34
C GLU A 59 -1.03 15.32 -0.23
N ARG A 60 -1.28 15.95 -1.36
CA ARG A 60 -0.30 16.84 -1.94
C ARG A 60 -0.58 18.27 -1.48
N LYS A 61 0.44 18.89 -0.90
CA LYS A 61 0.30 20.26 -0.44
C LYS A 61 0.55 21.26 -1.56
N ALA A 62 0.18 22.50 -1.31
CA ALA A 62 0.39 23.57 -2.28
C ALA A 62 1.86 23.75 -2.61
N SER A 63 2.73 23.44 -1.68
CA SER A 63 4.17 23.54 -1.91
C SER A 63 4.72 22.46 -2.81
N GLY A 64 3.91 21.47 -3.14
CA GLY A 64 4.35 20.35 -3.96
C GLY A 64 4.78 19.14 -3.15
N GLU A 65 4.87 19.28 -1.84
CA GLU A 65 5.24 18.17 -0.98
C GLU A 65 4.07 17.24 -0.74
N THR A 66 4.37 15.99 -0.51
CA THR A 66 3.35 15.00 -0.19
C THR A 66 3.46 14.66 1.29
N GLU A 67 2.34 14.73 1.98
CA GLU A 67 2.29 14.42 3.40
C GLU A 67 1.34 13.26 3.62
N CYS A 68 1.79 12.26 4.37
CA CYS A 68 0.99 11.07 4.65
C CYS A 68 0.72 10.98 6.14
N ARG A 69 -0.50 10.57 6.49
CA ARG A 69 -0.85 10.38 7.89
C ARG A 69 -1.79 9.20 8.03
N VAL A 70 -1.75 8.59 9.18
CA VAL A 70 -2.59 7.43 9.47
C VAL A 70 -3.96 7.91 9.92
N LEU A 71 -5.00 7.53 9.19
CA LEU A 71 -6.36 7.86 9.55
C LEU A 71 -6.99 6.79 10.42
N GLN A 72 -6.57 5.54 10.23
CA GLN A 72 -7.13 4.43 10.98
C GLN A 72 -6.03 3.40 11.19
N GLU A 73 -5.85 2.98 12.43
CA GLU A 73 -4.86 1.96 12.74
C GLU A 73 -5.38 0.60 12.35
N GLY A 74 -4.46 -0.26 11.94
CA GLY A 74 -4.82 -1.62 11.63
C GLY A 74 -5.17 -2.39 12.88
N GLN A 75 -5.79 -3.54 12.68
CA GLN A 75 -6.13 -4.40 13.79
C GLN A 75 -4.90 -5.14 14.26
N LYS A 76 -4.76 -5.21 15.57
CA LYS A 76 -3.65 -5.93 16.18
C LYS A 76 -4.18 -7.17 16.87
N ARG A 77 -3.47 -8.22 16.69
CA ARG A 77 -3.91 -9.48 17.25
C ARG A 77 -2.81 -10.24 17.85
#